data_eaf9bcf29b3a6ff945dd19642a026f28
#
_entry.id   eaf9bcf29b3a6ff945dd19642a026f28
#
_cell.length_a   1.000
_cell.length_b   1.000
_cell.length_c   1.000
_cell.angle_alpha   90.00
_cell.angle_beta   90.00
_cell.angle_gamma   90.00
#
_symmetry.space_group_name_H-M   'P 1'
#
loop_
_entity.id
_entity.type
_entity.pdbx_description
1 polymer ?
#
loop_
_entity_poly.entity_id
_entity_poly.type
_entity_poly.pdbx_seq_one_letter_code
_entity_poly.pdbx_strand_id
1 'polypeptide(L)'
;MKFIRLDKNNQVNGAGLRCVVWVSGCEKYCDGCHNPESWDYDLGHIWDVQDQTTLDQQLSSPEISGITLTGGDPMAPKNRDAAATFCAMVKKQYPGKTIWMYTGYLFEDLVGHGWLENVDVLIDGRYKKELNPGPGKAKWRGSTNQRVIDVKESLKRGCVVEYRDFNGKTITENERGN
;
A
#
# COMPACT_ATOMS: atom_id res chain seq x y z
N MET A 1 -11.10 8.15 -7.85
CA MET A 1 -9.64 7.88 -7.80
C MET A 1 -9.14 7.74 -9.23
N LYS A 2 -8.09 8.45 -9.61
CA LYS A 2 -7.40 8.27 -10.90
C LYS A 2 -6.14 7.43 -10.72
N PHE A 3 -5.70 6.80 -11.80
CA PHE A 3 -4.55 5.92 -11.84
C PHE A 3 -3.45 6.53 -12.70
N ILE A 4 -2.22 6.49 -12.21
CA ILE A 4 -1.05 7.06 -12.90
C ILE A 4 -0.41 6.01 -13.79
N ARG A 5 -0.14 4.83 -13.20
CA ARG A 5 0.49 3.69 -13.89
C ARG A 5 0.35 2.40 -13.08
N LEU A 6 0.68 1.31 -13.75
CA LEU A 6 0.77 -0.02 -13.18
C LEU A 6 2.18 -0.58 -13.44
N ASP A 7 2.98 -0.78 -12.37
CA ASP A 7 4.30 -1.39 -12.46
C ASP A 7 4.18 -2.90 -12.30
N LYS A 8 4.77 -3.63 -13.24
CA LYS A 8 4.81 -5.10 -13.24
C LYS A 8 6.05 -5.59 -12.48
N ASN A 9 5.94 -6.78 -11.86
CA ASN A 9 7.08 -7.51 -11.28
C ASN A 9 7.91 -6.68 -10.28
N ASN A 10 7.25 -5.89 -9.44
CA ASN A 10 7.91 -5.06 -8.44
C ASN A 10 8.27 -5.88 -7.19
N GLN A 11 9.48 -5.68 -6.64
CA GLN A 11 10.00 -6.38 -5.46
C GLN A 11 10.27 -5.46 -4.26
N VAL A 12 10.06 -4.14 -4.42
CA VAL A 12 10.42 -3.16 -3.38
C VAL A 12 9.23 -2.63 -2.58
N ASN A 13 8.02 -2.72 -3.13
CA ASN A 13 6.81 -2.17 -2.50
C ASN A 13 5.96 -3.24 -1.79
N GLY A 14 6.59 -4.12 -1.03
CA GLY A 14 5.92 -5.17 -0.26
C GLY A 14 6.62 -6.52 -0.38
N ALA A 15 6.10 -7.53 0.32
CA ALA A 15 6.66 -8.87 0.32
C ALA A 15 6.30 -9.64 -0.97
N GLY A 16 7.27 -10.35 -1.53
CA GLY A 16 7.13 -11.12 -2.77
C GLY A 16 7.12 -10.25 -4.02
N LEU A 17 6.89 -10.90 -5.17
CA LEU A 17 6.76 -10.21 -6.46
C LEU A 17 5.33 -9.64 -6.59
N ARG A 18 5.20 -8.36 -6.91
CA ARG A 18 3.93 -7.65 -6.84
C ARG A 18 3.65 -6.82 -8.08
N CYS A 19 2.38 -6.58 -8.34
CA CYS A 19 1.93 -5.55 -9.25
C CYS A 19 1.66 -4.28 -8.44
N VAL A 20 2.28 -3.15 -8.80
CA VAL A 20 2.10 -1.89 -8.06
C VAL A 20 1.20 -0.97 -8.86
N VAL A 21 0.10 -0.58 -8.23
CA VAL A 21 -0.89 0.35 -8.78
C VAL A 21 -0.67 1.72 -8.18
N TRP A 22 -0.26 2.66 -9.02
CA TRP A 22 0.01 4.04 -8.63
C TRP A 22 -1.22 4.89 -8.82
N VAL A 23 -1.71 5.50 -7.74
CA VAL A 23 -2.87 6.39 -7.76
C VAL A 23 -2.46 7.85 -7.62
N SER A 24 -3.31 8.75 -8.03
CA SER A 24 -3.14 10.21 -7.88
C SER A 24 -3.99 10.76 -6.73
N GLY A 25 -3.61 11.94 -6.25
CA GLY A 25 -4.28 12.67 -5.19
C GLY A 25 -3.70 12.38 -3.80
N CYS A 26 -3.12 13.38 -3.19
CA CYS A 26 -2.62 13.33 -1.80
C CYS A 26 -2.64 14.72 -1.18
N GLU A 27 -3.17 14.82 0.04
CA GLU A 27 -3.28 16.09 0.79
C GLU A 27 -2.22 16.21 1.90
N LYS A 28 -1.25 15.28 1.95
CA LYS A 28 -0.23 15.28 3.00
C LYS A 28 0.93 16.24 2.71
N TYR A 29 1.27 16.46 1.45
CA TYR A 29 2.35 17.39 1.05
C TYR A 29 3.64 17.20 1.88
N CYS A 30 4.10 15.95 1.99
CA CYS A 30 5.28 15.64 2.81
C CYS A 30 6.55 16.26 2.21
N ASP A 31 7.36 16.94 3.04
CA ASP A 31 8.67 17.41 2.60
C ASP A 31 9.55 16.21 2.16
N GLY A 32 10.17 16.33 0.98
CA GLY A 32 10.98 15.27 0.38
C GLY A 32 10.17 14.04 -0.07
N CYS A 33 8.88 14.20 -0.35
CA CYS A 33 8.05 13.14 -0.95
C CYS A 33 8.74 12.54 -2.18
N HIS A 34 8.70 11.22 -2.34
CA HIS A 34 9.30 10.54 -3.50
C HIS A 34 8.49 10.72 -4.78
N ASN A 35 7.20 11.08 -4.69
CA ASN A 35 6.28 11.22 -5.82
C ASN A 35 5.43 12.50 -5.70
N PRO A 36 6.05 13.70 -5.66
CA PRO A 36 5.31 14.95 -5.45
C PRO A 36 4.29 15.24 -6.56
N GLU A 37 4.54 14.76 -7.79
CA GLU A 37 3.61 14.86 -8.91
C GLU A 37 2.28 14.14 -8.65
N SER A 38 2.29 13.10 -7.84
CA SER A 38 1.09 12.34 -7.49
C SER A 38 0.15 13.05 -6.50
N TRP A 39 0.51 14.23 -5.98
CA TRP A 39 -0.37 15.03 -5.12
C TRP A 39 -1.58 15.56 -5.89
N ASP A 40 -1.40 15.82 -7.18
CA ASP A 40 -2.47 16.29 -8.06
C ASP A 40 -3.51 15.20 -8.28
N TYR A 41 -4.77 15.47 -7.91
CA TYR A 41 -5.90 14.57 -8.14
C TYR A 41 -6.28 14.42 -9.62
N ASP A 42 -5.84 15.34 -10.47
CA ASP A 42 -6.15 15.33 -11.89
C ASP A 42 -5.10 14.59 -12.73
N LEU A 43 -3.97 14.23 -12.14
CA LEU A 43 -2.95 13.41 -12.79
C LEU A 43 -3.48 12.00 -13.10
N GLY A 44 -3.13 11.48 -14.29
CA GLY A 44 -3.48 10.11 -14.69
C GLY A 44 -4.87 10.01 -15.31
N HIS A 45 -5.44 8.81 -15.32
CA HIS A 45 -6.68 8.47 -16.03
C HIS A 45 -7.63 7.65 -15.13
N ILE A 46 -8.85 7.45 -15.59
CA ILE A 46 -9.79 6.51 -14.96
C ILE A 46 -9.42 5.10 -15.38
N TRP A 47 -9.48 4.15 -14.43
CA TRP A 47 -9.24 2.73 -14.67
C TRP A 47 -10.05 2.24 -15.86
N ASP A 48 -9.39 1.65 -16.82
CA ASP A 48 -10.01 1.22 -18.08
C ASP A 48 -9.83 -0.29 -18.34
N VAL A 49 -10.31 -0.75 -19.49
CA VAL A 49 -10.23 -2.17 -19.88
C VAL A 49 -8.78 -2.62 -20.09
N GLN A 50 -7.91 -1.72 -20.55
CA GLN A 50 -6.48 -2.05 -20.77
C GLN A 50 -5.76 -2.23 -19.43
N ASP A 51 -6.04 -1.38 -18.46
CA ASP A 51 -5.52 -1.52 -17.09
C ASP A 51 -5.97 -2.85 -16.48
N GLN A 52 -7.28 -3.16 -16.61
CA GLN A 52 -7.84 -4.41 -16.10
C GLN A 52 -7.20 -5.63 -16.76
N THR A 53 -7.05 -5.62 -18.08
CA THR A 53 -6.40 -6.70 -18.82
C THR A 53 -4.96 -6.91 -18.34
N THR A 54 -4.24 -5.82 -18.14
CA THR A 54 -2.85 -5.85 -17.65
C THR A 54 -2.78 -6.42 -16.22
N LEU A 55 -3.68 -5.98 -15.34
CA LEU A 55 -3.78 -6.49 -13.98
C LEU A 55 -4.09 -7.99 -13.97
N ASP A 56 -5.06 -8.42 -14.77
CA ASP A 56 -5.50 -9.81 -14.87
C ASP A 56 -4.37 -10.71 -15.36
N GLN A 57 -3.61 -10.29 -16.36
CA GLN A 57 -2.42 -10.99 -16.84
C GLN A 57 -1.37 -11.17 -15.73
N GLN A 58 -1.14 -10.13 -14.92
CA GLN A 58 -0.20 -10.19 -13.81
C GLN A 58 -0.71 -11.12 -12.69
N LEU A 59 -1.92 -10.91 -12.22
CA LEU A 59 -2.45 -11.66 -11.07
C LEU A 59 -2.79 -13.12 -11.38
N SER A 60 -2.93 -13.50 -12.64
CA SER A 60 -3.07 -14.91 -13.06
C SER A 60 -1.75 -15.69 -12.89
N SER A 61 -0.60 -15.01 -12.84
CA SER A 61 0.68 -15.68 -12.60
C SER A 61 0.79 -16.14 -11.14
N PRO A 62 1.17 -17.42 -10.88
CA PRO A 62 1.41 -17.90 -9.52
C PRO A 62 2.59 -17.19 -8.83
N GLU A 63 3.54 -16.66 -9.58
CA GLU A 63 4.70 -15.96 -9.04
C GLU A 63 4.34 -14.59 -8.42
N ILE A 64 3.27 -13.97 -8.87
CA ILE A 64 2.82 -12.68 -8.34
C ILE A 64 2.09 -12.89 -7.01
N SER A 65 2.64 -12.37 -5.93
CA SER A 65 2.06 -12.48 -4.58
C SER A 65 0.81 -11.62 -4.37
N GLY A 66 0.63 -10.59 -5.19
CA GLY A 66 -0.52 -9.70 -5.09
C GLY A 66 -0.27 -8.30 -5.62
N ILE A 67 -1.06 -7.34 -5.14
CA ILE A 67 -0.95 -5.94 -5.52
C ILE A 67 -0.47 -5.06 -4.36
N THR A 68 0.06 -3.89 -4.73
CA THR A 68 0.31 -2.79 -3.80
C THR A 68 -0.30 -1.51 -4.36
N LEU A 69 -1.13 -0.82 -3.57
CA LEU A 69 -1.63 0.52 -3.88
C LEU A 69 -0.72 1.57 -3.24
N THR A 70 -0.25 2.51 -4.03
CA THR A 70 0.64 3.60 -3.60
C THR A 70 0.55 4.79 -4.58
N GLY A 71 1.49 5.71 -4.53
CA GLY A 71 1.60 6.86 -5.43
C GLY A 71 1.25 8.15 -4.71
N GLY A 72 0.04 8.68 -4.91
CA GLY A 72 -0.60 9.64 -4.03
C GLY A 72 -0.97 8.99 -2.71
N ASP A 73 -2.18 9.17 -2.26
CA ASP A 73 -2.65 8.47 -1.06
C ASP A 73 -3.99 7.78 -1.35
N PRO A 74 -4.02 6.42 -1.38
CA PRO A 74 -5.27 5.68 -1.58
C PRO A 74 -6.34 6.00 -0.51
N MET A 75 -5.91 6.40 0.69
CA MET A 75 -6.83 6.75 1.80
C MET A 75 -7.09 8.25 1.90
N ALA A 76 -6.62 9.06 0.96
CA ALA A 76 -7.05 10.47 0.89
C ALA A 76 -8.58 10.58 0.76
N PRO A 77 -9.23 11.61 1.32
CA PRO A 77 -10.69 11.71 1.38
C PRO A 77 -11.42 11.49 0.05
N LYS A 78 -10.85 11.94 -1.05
CA LYS A 78 -11.44 11.74 -2.40
C LYS A 78 -11.17 10.38 -3.02
N ASN A 79 -10.26 9.57 -2.42
CA ASN A 79 -9.82 8.28 -2.97
C ASN A 79 -10.37 7.08 -2.22
N ARG A 80 -10.55 7.17 -0.89
CA ARG A 80 -10.74 6.03 0.03
C ARG A 80 -11.87 5.07 -0.35
N ASP A 81 -13.02 5.59 -0.75
CA ASP A 81 -14.16 4.74 -1.15
C ASP A 81 -13.87 3.99 -2.45
N ALA A 82 -13.27 4.65 -3.43
CA ALA A 82 -12.86 4.03 -4.68
C ALA A 82 -11.70 3.03 -4.47
N ALA A 83 -10.76 3.32 -3.58
CA ALA A 83 -9.69 2.40 -3.22
C ALA A 83 -10.23 1.15 -2.52
N ALA A 84 -11.17 1.30 -1.58
CA ALA A 84 -11.83 0.18 -0.92
C ALA A 84 -12.60 -0.70 -1.92
N THR A 85 -13.35 -0.07 -2.84
CA THR A 85 -14.07 -0.77 -3.92
C THR A 85 -13.11 -1.54 -4.83
N PHE A 86 -11.98 -0.93 -5.20
CA PHE A 86 -10.95 -1.57 -6.02
C PHE A 86 -10.33 -2.78 -5.29
N CYS A 87 -10.00 -2.64 -4.01
CA CYS A 87 -9.50 -3.75 -3.20
C CYS A 87 -10.51 -4.91 -3.10
N ALA A 88 -11.79 -4.60 -2.90
CA ALA A 88 -12.86 -5.60 -2.86
C ALA A 88 -13.00 -6.35 -4.19
N MET A 89 -12.92 -5.63 -5.32
CA MET A 89 -12.91 -6.24 -6.66
C MET A 89 -11.74 -7.22 -6.81
N VAL A 90 -10.53 -6.79 -6.47
CA VAL A 90 -9.32 -7.64 -6.56
C VAL A 90 -9.44 -8.87 -5.66
N LYS A 91 -9.89 -8.73 -4.42
CA LYS A 91 -10.08 -9.86 -3.50
C LYS A 91 -11.13 -10.85 -4.00
N LYS A 92 -12.22 -10.36 -4.57
CA LYS A 92 -13.27 -11.21 -5.15
C LYS A 92 -12.76 -12.04 -6.33
N GLN A 93 -11.96 -11.42 -7.21
CA GLN A 93 -11.46 -12.05 -8.43
C GLN A 93 -10.22 -12.92 -8.16
N TYR A 94 -9.38 -12.52 -7.21
CA TYR A 94 -8.12 -13.16 -6.87
C TYR A 94 -7.99 -13.37 -5.35
N PRO A 95 -8.79 -14.25 -4.73
CA PRO A 95 -8.85 -14.40 -3.27
C PRO A 95 -7.53 -14.85 -2.63
N GLY A 96 -6.65 -15.53 -3.38
CA GLY A 96 -5.32 -15.95 -2.93
C GLY A 96 -4.24 -14.85 -2.98
N LYS A 97 -4.52 -13.69 -3.59
CA LYS A 97 -3.56 -12.59 -3.72
C LYS A 97 -3.65 -11.63 -2.54
N THR A 98 -2.49 -11.15 -2.08
CA THR A 98 -2.44 -10.17 -0.99
C THR A 98 -2.52 -8.74 -1.49
N ILE A 99 -3.14 -7.87 -0.72
CA ILE A 99 -3.24 -6.43 -0.99
C ILE A 99 -2.45 -5.67 0.06
N TRP A 100 -1.44 -4.95 -0.39
CA TRP A 100 -0.66 -4.00 0.39
C TRP A 100 -1.09 -2.58 0.05
N MET A 101 -1.03 -1.67 1.00
CA MET A 101 -1.43 -0.28 0.78
C MET A 101 -0.53 0.66 1.56
N TYR A 102 -0.13 1.76 0.92
CA TYR A 102 0.57 2.87 1.57
C TYR A 102 -0.40 4.02 1.82
N THR A 103 -0.28 4.64 3.00
CA THR A 103 -1.06 5.84 3.31
C THR A 103 -0.32 6.73 4.30
N GLY A 104 -0.55 8.03 4.21
CA GLY A 104 -0.08 9.00 5.20
C GLY A 104 -1.03 9.18 6.40
N TYR A 105 -2.16 8.46 6.44
CA TYR A 105 -3.07 8.41 7.59
C TYR A 105 -2.63 7.32 8.56
N LEU A 106 -3.05 7.39 9.80
CA LEU A 106 -2.83 6.33 10.78
C LEU A 106 -3.94 5.28 10.68
N PHE A 107 -3.61 4.04 11.02
CA PHE A 107 -4.57 2.93 11.06
C PHE A 107 -5.78 3.29 11.91
N GLU A 108 -5.56 3.92 13.05
CA GLU A 108 -6.59 4.33 14.02
C GLU A 108 -7.60 5.33 13.42
N ASP A 109 -7.17 6.16 12.46
CA ASP A 109 -8.04 7.11 11.75
C ASP A 109 -8.90 6.44 10.66
N LEU A 110 -8.59 5.19 10.30
CA LEU A 110 -9.22 4.48 9.18
C LEU A 110 -10.13 3.32 9.61
N VAL A 111 -9.98 2.85 10.85
CA VAL A 111 -10.81 1.74 11.36
C VAL A 111 -12.26 2.15 11.53
N GLY A 112 -13.19 1.19 11.45
CA GLY A 112 -14.62 1.42 11.64
C GLY A 112 -15.38 1.93 10.41
N HIS A 113 -14.69 2.18 9.30
CA HIS A 113 -15.30 2.67 8.05
C HIS A 113 -15.39 1.63 6.94
N GLY A 114 -14.92 0.40 7.17
CA GLY A 114 -14.90 -0.66 6.16
C GLY A 114 -13.81 -0.51 5.08
N TRP A 115 -13.07 0.59 5.02
CA TRP A 115 -12.09 0.84 3.95
C TRP A 115 -10.92 -0.15 3.94
N LEU A 116 -10.57 -0.75 5.09
CA LEU A 116 -9.43 -1.64 5.24
C LEU A 116 -9.77 -3.13 5.18
N GLU A 117 -11.04 -3.51 5.06
CA GLU A 117 -11.49 -4.92 5.16
C GLU A 117 -10.82 -5.86 4.14
N ASN A 118 -10.48 -5.33 2.97
CA ASN A 118 -9.84 -6.08 1.90
C ASN A 118 -8.33 -5.84 1.79
N VAL A 119 -7.74 -5.08 2.70
CA VAL A 119 -6.30 -4.83 2.78
C VAL A 119 -5.67 -5.86 3.70
N ASP A 120 -4.56 -6.48 3.29
CA ASP A 120 -3.84 -7.44 4.14
C ASP A 120 -2.75 -6.75 4.95
N VAL A 121 -1.99 -5.83 4.32
CA VAL A 121 -0.91 -5.10 4.97
C VAL A 121 -1.01 -3.61 4.67
N LEU A 122 -0.95 -2.79 5.69
CA LEU A 122 -0.96 -1.33 5.60
C LEU A 122 0.40 -0.78 6.02
N ILE A 123 0.99 0.05 5.15
CA ILE A 123 2.11 0.91 5.53
C ILE A 123 1.52 2.27 5.84
N ASP A 124 1.45 2.61 7.11
CA ASP A 124 0.75 3.78 7.60
C ASP A 124 1.68 4.88 8.13
N GLY A 125 1.13 6.08 8.23
CA GLY A 125 1.81 7.23 8.79
C GLY A 125 2.51 8.10 7.74
N ARG A 126 2.51 9.40 8.03
CA ARG A 126 3.09 10.41 7.16
C ARG A 126 4.59 10.21 7.03
N TYR A 127 5.11 10.26 5.80
CA TYR A 127 6.55 10.28 5.55
C TYR A 127 7.20 11.50 6.23
N LYS A 128 8.32 11.26 6.89
CA LYS A 128 9.15 12.28 7.56
C LYS A 128 10.58 12.17 7.05
N LYS A 129 11.04 13.19 6.33
CA LYS A 129 12.36 13.24 5.70
C LYS A 129 13.49 13.07 6.72
N GLU A 130 13.35 13.70 7.88
CA GLU A 130 14.31 13.64 8.99
C GLU A 130 14.44 12.25 9.63
N LEU A 131 13.45 11.38 9.40
CA LEU A 131 13.44 9.99 9.85
C LEU A 131 13.67 8.97 8.73
N ASN A 132 14.11 9.43 7.57
CA ASN A 132 14.52 8.55 6.49
C ASN A 132 15.93 8.01 6.78
N PRO A 133 16.11 6.71 7.03
CA PRO A 133 17.42 6.14 7.41
C PRO A 133 18.35 5.93 6.22
N GLY A 134 17.90 6.24 5.02
CA GLY A 134 18.61 6.02 3.77
C GLY A 134 18.23 4.71 3.07
N PRO A 135 18.73 4.51 1.83
CA PRO A 135 18.35 3.38 0.99
C PRO A 135 18.57 2.01 1.67
N GLY A 136 17.57 1.16 1.60
CA GLY A 136 17.62 -0.22 2.10
C GLY A 136 17.57 -0.41 3.61
N LYS A 137 17.55 0.67 4.39
CA LYS A 137 17.58 0.60 5.86
C LYS A 137 16.19 0.60 6.52
N ALA A 138 15.15 0.96 5.80
CA ALA A 138 13.76 0.86 6.26
C ALA A 138 12.98 -0.02 5.26
N LYS A 139 12.89 -1.30 5.55
CA LYS A 139 12.21 -2.24 4.67
C LYS A 139 10.75 -1.84 4.45
N TRP A 140 10.38 -1.62 3.19
CA TRP A 140 9.02 -1.22 2.72
C TRP A 140 8.51 0.13 3.26
N ARG A 141 9.33 0.92 3.93
CA ARG A 141 8.96 2.22 4.51
C ARG A 141 9.85 3.32 3.98
N GLY A 142 9.32 4.52 3.85
CA GLY A 142 10.12 5.70 3.49
C GLY A 142 10.83 6.33 4.69
N SER A 143 10.26 6.16 5.90
CA SER A 143 10.82 6.70 7.15
C SER A 143 10.50 5.79 8.34
N THR A 144 11.30 5.86 9.38
CA THR A 144 11.25 4.91 10.52
C THR A 144 10.00 5.06 11.41
N ASN A 145 9.30 6.19 11.33
CA ASN A 145 8.03 6.40 12.04
C ASN A 145 6.84 5.69 11.38
N GLN A 146 6.96 5.27 10.11
CA GLN A 146 5.90 4.52 9.45
C GLN A 146 5.86 3.08 9.99
N ARG A 147 4.66 2.52 10.09
CA ARG A 147 4.44 1.16 10.60
C ARG A 147 4.05 0.23 9.44
N VAL A 148 4.45 -1.03 9.52
CA VAL A 148 3.99 -2.09 8.62
C VAL A 148 3.03 -2.97 9.41
N ILE A 149 1.75 -2.89 9.12
CA ILE A 149 0.65 -3.38 9.95
C ILE A 149 0.00 -4.59 9.29
N ASP A 150 -0.17 -5.69 10.02
CA ASP A 150 -1.08 -6.76 9.66
C ASP A 150 -2.52 -6.29 9.94
N VAL A 151 -3.24 -5.95 8.88
CA VAL A 151 -4.57 -5.35 8.98
C VAL A 151 -5.57 -6.33 9.56
N LYS A 152 -5.56 -7.58 9.11
CA LYS A 152 -6.54 -8.59 9.56
C LYS A 152 -6.40 -8.88 11.04
N GLU A 153 -5.16 -9.11 11.49
CA GLU A 153 -4.92 -9.39 12.89
C GLU A 153 -5.17 -8.15 13.76
N SER A 154 -4.88 -6.95 13.24
CA SER A 154 -5.17 -5.69 13.94
C SER A 154 -6.68 -5.44 14.11
N LEU A 155 -7.47 -5.64 13.06
CA LEU A 155 -8.93 -5.52 13.14
C LEU A 155 -9.54 -6.53 14.12
N LYS A 156 -9.04 -7.77 14.12
CA LYS A 156 -9.49 -8.84 15.02
C LYS A 156 -9.20 -8.53 16.48
N ARG A 157 -8.02 -7.95 16.78
CA ARG A 157 -7.58 -7.64 18.16
C ARG A 157 -8.03 -6.26 18.65
N GLY A 158 -8.50 -5.39 17.76
CA GLY A 158 -8.83 -4.01 18.10
C GLY A 158 -7.61 -3.14 18.45
N CYS A 159 -6.41 -3.55 18.07
CA CYS A 159 -5.17 -2.80 18.26
C CYS A 159 -4.18 -3.09 17.13
N VAL A 160 -3.22 -2.19 16.92
CA VAL A 160 -2.20 -2.36 15.88
C VAL A 160 -1.34 -3.59 16.16
N VAL A 161 -1.23 -4.48 15.18
CA VAL A 161 -0.34 -5.63 15.15
C VAL A 161 0.66 -5.44 14.03
N GLU A 162 1.95 -5.43 14.34
CA GLU A 162 2.99 -5.34 13.32
C GLU A 162 2.99 -6.59 12.43
N TYR A 163 3.13 -6.36 11.12
CA TYR A 163 3.29 -7.42 10.14
C TYR A 163 4.55 -8.24 10.43
N ARG A 164 4.43 -9.56 10.38
CA ARG A 164 5.54 -10.50 10.49
C ARG A 164 5.86 -11.08 9.12
N ASP A 165 7.14 -11.12 8.78
CA ASP A 165 7.59 -11.76 7.54
C ASP A 165 7.47 -13.31 7.63
N PHE A 166 7.87 -13.98 6.56
CA PHE A 166 7.84 -15.44 6.49
C PHE A 166 8.75 -16.15 7.51
N ASN A 167 9.72 -15.43 8.16
CA ASN A 167 10.53 -15.91 9.25
C ASN A 167 9.88 -15.65 10.62
N GLY A 168 8.68 -15.08 10.66
CA GLY A 168 7.98 -14.72 11.88
C GLY A 168 8.51 -13.49 12.60
N LYS A 169 9.42 -12.73 11.96
CA LYS A 169 10.01 -11.50 12.51
C LYS A 169 9.24 -10.26 12.08
N THR A 170 9.07 -9.31 12.99
CA THR A 170 8.58 -7.97 12.63
C THR A 170 9.66 -7.21 11.85
N ILE A 171 9.24 -6.14 11.17
CA ILE A 171 10.18 -5.28 10.44
C ILE A 171 11.17 -4.63 11.39
N THR A 172 10.70 -4.19 12.55
CA THR A 172 11.51 -3.58 13.61
C THR A 172 12.54 -4.55 14.20
N GLU A 173 12.20 -5.85 14.36
CA GLU A 173 13.13 -6.89 14.80
C GLU A 173 14.23 -7.17 13.76
N ASN A 174 13.88 -7.17 12.46
CA ASN A 174 14.82 -7.36 11.37
C ASN A 174 15.86 -6.22 11.28
N GLU A 175 15.42 -4.98 11.54
CA GLU A 175 16.29 -3.79 11.46
C GLU A 175 17.27 -3.68 12.65
N ARG A 176 16.95 -4.27 13.80
CA ARG A 176 17.84 -4.30 14.99
C ARG A 176 18.89 -5.41 14.94
N GLY A 177 18.73 -6.38 14.04
CA GLY A 177 19.61 -7.53 13.91
C GLY A 177 20.75 -7.36 12.88
N ASN A 178 20.88 -6.19 12.28
CA ASN A 178 21.95 -5.76 11.39
C ASN A 178 22.68 -4.58 12.05
#